data_14546e7795fb6ac815e8d357e84cc822
#
_entry.id   14546e7795fb6ac815e8d357e84cc822
#
_cell.length_a   1.000
_cell.length_b   1.000
_cell.length_c   1.000
_cell.angle_alpha   90.00
_cell.angle_beta   90.00
_cell.angle_gamma   90.00
#
_symmetry.space_group_name_H-M   'P 1'
#
loop_
_entity.id
_entity.type
_entity.pdbx_description
1 polymer ?
#
loop_
_entity_poly.entity_id
_entity_poly.type
_entity_poly.pdbx_seq_one_letter_code
_entity_poly.pdbx_strand_id
1 'polypeptide(L)'
;MTRGTSTAVVVVSLVVSSHATAALAQRWSADVSAGRLVDDPLSANVGTNNLIGSLQYDTRREEWVYGAVAAPWGQSATFWGAVGTGGRVMLSGSQINGASVGADVGAHGFSFRDRVFDRAGTGGTLEAIPFTRFAAGSGFVEGRAGWRGQTLAFEGVRENRGVFETGARGGYGATVQVEGDARWVHASEGTYPFVGATLAYQGSPVQVWGQVGKWLATDLSERVWALGSNVSVNARTSVWASVRQEAPDPLYWNSSRRSWSLGLTQRLGRIPTPLVSVAQSQAGTVVVRLRATEAPSGAVSIAGDFNNWQPAAMQREGGEWIVRLPLGPGVYNYTFRSASGEWFVPPSTAGRRDDGMGGYVAVLLVN
;
A
#
# COMPACT_ATOMS: atom_id res chain seq x y z
N MET A 1 -20.59 -31.69 37.29
CA MET A 1 -20.15 -31.74 35.86
C MET A 1 -19.47 -30.42 35.57
N THR A 2 -18.16 -30.39 35.72
CA THR A 2 -17.31 -29.23 35.49
C THR A 2 -17.01 -29.10 34.03
N ARG A 3 -17.58 -28.10 33.37
CA ARG A 3 -17.23 -27.75 31.96
C ARG A 3 -15.89 -27.01 31.97
N GLY A 4 -14.84 -27.70 31.51
CA GLY A 4 -13.55 -27.10 31.26
C GLY A 4 -13.65 -26.06 30.12
N THR A 5 -13.41 -24.82 30.45
CA THR A 5 -13.24 -23.73 29.50
C THR A 5 -11.88 -23.86 28.83
N SER A 6 -11.87 -24.45 27.64
CA SER A 6 -10.67 -24.41 26.77
C SER A 6 -10.50 -23.00 26.25
N THR A 7 -9.60 -22.25 26.86
CA THR A 7 -9.13 -20.97 26.33
C THR A 7 -8.20 -21.25 25.14
N ALA A 8 -8.72 -21.17 23.94
CA ALA A 8 -7.89 -21.22 22.76
C ALA A 8 -7.08 -19.91 22.66
N VAL A 9 -5.88 -19.93 23.20
CA VAL A 9 -4.87 -18.90 22.94
C VAL A 9 -4.34 -19.18 21.55
N VAL A 10 -4.75 -18.38 20.57
CA VAL A 10 -4.11 -18.38 19.25
C VAL A 10 -2.75 -17.72 19.42
N VAL A 11 -1.72 -18.53 19.61
CA VAL A 11 -0.33 -18.11 19.52
C VAL A 11 -0.03 -17.96 18.02
N VAL A 12 -0.03 -16.72 17.55
CA VAL A 12 0.49 -16.39 16.22
C VAL A 12 2.02 -16.52 16.31
N SER A 13 2.53 -17.68 15.95
CA SER A 13 3.96 -17.87 15.76
C SER A 13 4.37 -17.11 14.50
N LEU A 14 4.89 -15.92 14.68
CA LEU A 14 5.59 -15.19 13.63
C LEU A 14 6.88 -15.94 13.34
N VAL A 15 6.87 -16.80 12.31
CA VAL A 15 8.10 -17.40 11.77
C VAL A 15 8.81 -16.29 11.01
N VAL A 16 9.61 -15.52 11.73
CA VAL A 16 10.61 -14.65 11.12
C VAL A 16 11.75 -15.56 10.67
N SER A 17 11.70 -16.02 9.43
CA SER A 17 12.87 -16.65 8.82
C SER A 17 13.94 -15.56 8.65
N SER A 18 14.90 -15.58 9.57
CA SER A 18 16.08 -14.73 9.53
C SER A 18 17.00 -15.14 8.38
N HIS A 19 16.71 -14.69 7.18
CA HIS A 19 17.71 -14.62 6.13
C HIS A 19 18.34 -13.24 6.19
N ALA A 20 19.39 -13.12 6.99
CA ALA A 20 20.27 -11.98 7.04
C ALA A 20 21.07 -11.91 5.75
N THR A 21 20.56 -11.24 4.73
CA THR A 21 21.38 -10.77 3.61
C THR A 21 20.81 -9.48 3.09
N ALA A 22 21.67 -8.46 3.09
CA ALA A 22 21.53 -7.13 2.54
C ALA A 22 20.44 -6.26 3.19
N ALA A 23 20.84 -5.08 3.64
CA ALA A 23 20.01 -4.06 4.27
C ALA A 23 18.93 -3.55 3.31
N LEU A 24 17.93 -4.37 3.08
CA LEU A 24 16.66 -3.97 2.49
C LEU A 24 16.04 -3.00 3.49
N ALA A 25 15.57 -1.87 3.02
CA ALA A 25 14.84 -0.91 3.85
C ALA A 25 13.52 -1.56 4.27
N GLN A 26 13.59 -2.37 5.30
CA GLN A 26 12.47 -3.01 5.94
C GLN A 26 11.62 -1.92 6.59
N ARG A 27 10.35 -1.86 6.25
CA ARG A 27 9.43 -0.83 6.75
C ARG A 27 8.46 -1.47 7.71
N TRP A 28 8.85 -1.58 8.96
CA TRP A 28 7.92 -1.86 10.03
C TRP A 28 7.20 -0.57 10.41
N SER A 29 5.88 -0.65 10.57
CA SER A 29 5.06 0.40 11.16
C SER A 29 4.16 -0.19 12.24
N ALA A 30 4.02 0.55 13.33
CA ALA A 30 3.03 0.28 14.35
C ALA A 30 1.96 1.37 14.27
N ASP A 31 0.71 0.98 14.38
CA ASP A 31 -0.43 1.89 14.38
C ASP A 31 -1.25 1.69 15.65
N VAL A 32 -1.70 2.79 16.22
CA VAL A 32 -2.69 2.79 17.30
C VAL A 32 -3.80 3.74 16.89
N SER A 33 -5.02 3.25 16.87
CA SER A 33 -6.17 4.06 16.49
C SER A 33 -7.38 3.81 17.38
N ALA A 34 -8.22 4.83 17.47
CA ALA A 34 -9.54 4.75 18.07
C ALA A 34 -10.59 5.00 16.98
N GLY A 35 -11.66 4.24 17.00
CA GLY A 35 -12.72 4.40 16.02
C GLY A 35 -14.06 3.87 16.47
N ARG A 36 -15.07 4.22 15.71
CA ARG A 36 -16.42 3.71 15.88
C ARG A 36 -16.92 3.15 14.57
N LEU A 37 -17.46 1.96 14.65
CA LEU A 37 -18.19 1.29 13.56
C LEU A 37 -19.68 1.30 13.92
N VAL A 38 -20.51 1.76 13.01
CA VAL A 38 -21.97 1.72 13.11
C VAL A 38 -22.50 0.91 11.94
N ASP A 39 -23.14 -0.20 12.24
CA ASP A 39 -23.85 -1.01 11.25
C ASP A 39 -25.23 -0.38 11.00
N ASP A 40 -25.64 -0.33 9.75
CA ASP A 40 -26.94 0.17 9.31
C ASP A 40 -27.79 -1.01 8.81
N PRO A 41 -29.08 -0.89 8.76
CA PRO A 41 -30.08 -0.02 9.39
C PRO A 41 -31.01 -0.75 10.36
N LEU A 42 -30.81 -2.03 10.62
CA LEU A 42 -31.71 -2.83 11.46
C LEU A 42 -31.24 -2.94 12.91
N SER A 43 -30.01 -2.64 13.18
CA SER A 43 -29.46 -2.57 14.53
C SER A 43 -29.53 -1.14 15.00
N ALA A 44 -30.57 -0.82 15.72
CA ALA A 44 -30.77 0.46 16.37
C ALA A 44 -29.48 0.98 17.04
N ASN A 45 -28.68 1.76 16.31
CA ASN A 45 -27.52 2.52 16.80
C ASN A 45 -26.48 1.76 17.65
N VAL A 46 -26.38 0.46 17.55
CA VAL A 46 -25.36 -0.32 18.27
C VAL A 46 -24.03 -0.16 17.54
N GLY A 47 -23.36 0.94 17.78
CA GLY A 47 -22.02 1.15 17.29
C GLY A 47 -20.99 0.44 18.18
N THR A 48 -19.98 -0.17 17.56
CA THR A 48 -18.83 -0.69 18.29
C THR A 48 -17.73 0.36 18.31
N ASN A 49 -17.32 0.78 19.53
CA ASN A 49 -16.15 1.61 19.71
C ASN A 49 -14.94 0.70 19.95
N ASN A 50 -13.88 0.90 19.21
CA ASN A 50 -12.70 0.07 19.29
C ASN A 50 -11.43 0.91 19.42
N LEU A 51 -10.53 0.45 20.28
CA LEU A 51 -9.12 0.82 20.27
C LEU A 51 -8.38 -0.28 19.51
N ILE A 52 -7.67 0.07 18.47
CA ILE A 52 -7.00 -0.87 17.57
C ILE A 52 -5.51 -0.65 17.64
N GLY A 53 -4.75 -1.71 17.85
CA GLY A 53 -3.30 -1.74 17.67
C GLY A 53 -2.96 -2.63 16.49
N SER A 54 -2.08 -2.20 15.63
CA SER A 54 -1.58 -3.01 14.51
C SER A 54 -0.09 -2.87 14.31
N LEU A 55 0.50 -3.92 13.76
CA LEU A 55 1.87 -3.96 13.31
C LEU A 55 1.88 -4.41 11.85
N GLN A 56 2.53 -3.65 10.99
CA GLN A 56 2.62 -3.92 9.57
C GLN A 56 4.07 -3.92 9.12
N TYR A 57 4.39 -4.81 8.22
CA TYR A 57 5.65 -4.89 7.50
C TYR A 57 5.40 -4.76 6.01
N ASP A 58 6.02 -3.77 5.37
CA ASP A 58 5.93 -3.56 3.93
C ASP A 58 7.29 -3.83 3.28
N THR A 59 7.30 -4.60 2.20
CA THR A 59 8.47 -4.76 1.35
C THR A 59 8.52 -3.66 0.29
N ARG A 60 9.63 -3.58 -0.44
CA ARG A 60 9.76 -2.68 -1.59
C ARG A 60 8.95 -3.13 -2.81
N ARG A 61 8.49 -4.38 -2.82
CA ARG A 61 7.75 -5.00 -3.94
C ARG A 61 6.24 -4.97 -3.74
N GLU A 62 5.75 -4.06 -2.90
CA GLU A 62 4.32 -3.97 -2.54
C GLU A 62 3.78 -5.23 -1.84
N GLU A 63 4.66 -6.08 -1.32
CA GLU A 63 4.30 -7.18 -0.45
C GLU A 63 4.13 -6.67 0.98
N TRP A 64 3.19 -7.21 1.70
CA TRP A 64 2.90 -6.79 3.06
C TRP A 64 2.53 -7.98 3.95
N VAL A 65 2.81 -7.81 5.24
CA VAL A 65 2.31 -8.68 6.31
C VAL A 65 1.81 -7.78 7.43
N TYR A 66 0.66 -8.06 7.98
CA TYR A 66 0.16 -7.32 9.14
C TYR A 66 -0.45 -8.22 10.21
N GLY A 67 -0.46 -7.72 11.44
CA GLY A 67 -1.28 -8.23 12.53
C GLY A 67 -1.97 -7.07 13.23
N ALA A 68 -3.23 -7.24 13.59
CA ALA A 68 -4.03 -6.24 14.28
C ALA A 68 -4.85 -6.89 15.40
N VAL A 69 -5.04 -6.14 16.46
CA VAL A 69 -5.95 -6.50 17.57
C VAL A 69 -6.80 -5.30 17.92
N ALA A 70 -8.05 -5.56 18.27
CA ALA A 70 -8.94 -4.51 18.72
C ALA A 70 -9.59 -4.89 20.05
N ALA A 71 -9.62 -3.91 20.94
CA ALA A 71 -10.33 -3.97 22.20
C ALA A 71 -11.48 -2.97 22.19
N PRO A 72 -12.67 -3.36 22.65
CA PRO A 72 -13.80 -2.45 22.75
C PRO A 72 -13.59 -1.45 23.90
N TRP A 73 -14.17 -0.27 23.76
CA TRP A 73 -14.24 0.70 24.83
C TRP A 73 -15.67 1.29 24.97
N GLY A 74 -15.99 1.80 26.13
CA GLY A 74 -17.35 2.24 26.42
C GLY A 74 -18.32 1.07 26.57
N GLN A 75 -19.45 1.14 25.90
CA GLN A 75 -20.51 0.13 25.92
C GLN A 75 -20.29 -1.03 24.93
N SER A 76 -19.25 -0.96 24.11
CA SER A 76 -18.94 -2.02 23.15
C SER A 76 -18.31 -3.23 23.83
N ALA A 77 -18.51 -4.40 23.26
CA ALA A 77 -18.08 -5.66 23.87
C ALA A 77 -17.30 -6.61 22.94
N THR A 78 -17.14 -6.23 21.68
CA THR A 78 -16.52 -7.10 20.67
C THR A 78 -15.00 -6.91 20.62
N PHE A 79 -14.26 -7.95 20.99
CA PHE A 79 -12.82 -8.07 20.73
C PHE A 79 -12.61 -8.73 19.41
N TRP A 80 -11.62 -8.30 18.65
CA TRP A 80 -11.22 -8.99 17.43
C TRP A 80 -9.71 -8.92 17.21
N GLY A 81 -9.22 -9.87 16.42
CA GLY A 81 -7.86 -9.91 15.93
C GLY A 81 -7.84 -10.34 14.49
N ALA A 82 -6.88 -9.83 13.74
CA ALA A 82 -6.68 -10.19 12.35
C ALA A 82 -5.19 -10.29 12.03
N VAL A 83 -4.87 -11.17 11.08
CA VAL A 83 -3.55 -11.29 10.48
C VAL A 83 -3.72 -11.40 8.97
N GLY A 84 -2.75 -10.91 8.23
CA GLY A 84 -2.81 -11.03 6.78
C GLY A 84 -1.46 -10.87 6.13
N THR A 85 -1.38 -11.38 4.92
CA THR A 85 -0.24 -11.23 4.03
C THR A 85 -0.72 -11.14 2.59
N GLY A 86 0.01 -10.43 1.77
CA GLY A 86 -0.32 -10.32 0.35
C GLY A 86 0.66 -9.42 -0.37
N GLY A 87 0.34 -9.14 -1.61
CA GLY A 87 1.14 -8.23 -2.41
C GLY A 87 0.82 -8.32 -3.88
N ARG A 88 1.46 -7.43 -4.63
CA ARG A 88 1.42 -7.40 -6.08
C ARG A 88 2.63 -8.14 -6.64
N VAL A 89 2.40 -9.28 -7.26
CA VAL A 89 3.44 -10.10 -7.89
C VAL A 89 3.52 -9.76 -9.37
N MET A 90 4.65 -9.21 -9.80
CA MET A 90 4.91 -8.95 -11.22
C MET A 90 5.51 -10.20 -11.87
N LEU A 91 4.90 -10.66 -12.94
CA LEU A 91 5.37 -11.80 -13.75
C LEU A 91 6.22 -11.34 -14.93
N SER A 92 5.88 -10.19 -15.53
CA SER A 92 6.65 -9.58 -16.60
C SER A 92 6.34 -8.09 -16.74
N GLY A 93 7.27 -7.34 -17.36
CA GLY A 93 7.12 -5.91 -17.64
C GLY A 93 7.41 -5.01 -16.43
N SER A 94 7.07 -3.73 -16.58
CA SER A 94 7.28 -2.68 -15.59
C SER A 94 5.97 -2.04 -15.15
N GLN A 95 5.87 -1.65 -13.89
CA GLN A 95 4.71 -0.89 -13.39
C GLN A 95 4.74 0.58 -13.83
N ILE A 96 5.88 1.09 -14.24
CA ILE A 96 6.08 2.53 -14.49
C ILE A 96 5.81 2.88 -15.95
N ASN A 97 6.32 2.07 -16.88
CA ASN A 97 6.16 2.33 -18.31
C ASN A 97 6.00 1.02 -19.08
N GLY A 98 5.15 1.06 -20.12
CA GLY A 98 4.88 -0.06 -21.01
C GLY A 98 3.86 -1.06 -20.47
N ALA A 99 3.84 -2.23 -21.09
CA ALA A 99 2.93 -3.30 -20.71
C ALA A 99 3.54 -4.17 -19.60
N SER A 100 2.72 -4.60 -18.70
CA SER A 100 3.11 -5.51 -17.62
C SER A 100 1.98 -6.49 -17.28
N VAL A 101 2.36 -7.66 -16.77
CA VAL A 101 1.44 -8.71 -16.33
C VAL A 101 1.82 -9.14 -14.94
N GLY A 102 0.84 -9.37 -14.10
CA GLY A 102 1.05 -9.80 -12.73
C GLY A 102 -0.21 -10.34 -12.08
N ALA A 103 -0.18 -10.48 -10.78
CA ALA A 103 -1.33 -10.84 -9.96
C ALA A 103 -1.28 -10.13 -8.60
N ASP A 104 -2.43 -9.66 -8.14
CA ASP A 104 -2.64 -9.31 -6.76
C ASP A 104 -3.03 -10.58 -6.00
N VAL A 105 -2.29 -10.90 -4.93
CA VAL A 105 -2.55 -12.08 -4.11
C VAL A 105 -2.67 -11.68 -2.64
N GLY A 106 -3.55 -12.34 -1.90
CA GLY A 106 -3.76 -12.03 -0.50
C GLY A 106 -4.35 -13.19 0.28
N ALA A 107 -4.00 -13.23 1.56
CA ALA A 107 -4.56 -14.14 2.55
C ALA A 107 -4.77 -13.39 3.85
N HIS A 108 -5.97 -13.48 4.42
CA HIS A 108 -6.32 -12.85 5.69
C HIS A 108 -7.00 -13.87 6.60
N GLY A 109 -6.68 -13.81 7.88
CA GLY A 109 -7.38 -14.58 8.91
C GLY A 109 -7.86 -13.62 9.99
N PHE A 110 -9.02 -13.90 10.56
CA PHE A 110 -9.56 -13.11 11.66
C PHE A 110 -10.28 -13.97 12.69
N SER A 111 -10.37 -13.46 13.89
CA SER A 111 -11.25 -13.99 14.92
C SER A 111 -11.88 -12.87 15.71
N PHE A 112 -13.07 -13.09 16.22
CA PHE A 112 -13.75 -12.15 17.09
C PHE A 112 -14.49 -12.84 18.24
N ARG A 113 -14.71 -12.09 19.31
CA ARG A 113 -15.57 -12.49 20.42
C ARG A 113 -16.37 -11.30 20.93
N ASP A 114 -17.68 -11.45 20.93
CA ASP A 114 -18.60 -10.52 21.55
C ASP A 114 -18.97 -11.06 22.96
N ARG A 115 -18.73 -10.24 23.99
CA ARG A 115 -18.97 -10.63 25.37
C ARG A 115 -20.40 -10.41 25.84
N VAL A 116 -21.14 -9.50 25.18
CA VAL A 116 -22.53 -9.22 25.55
C VAL A 116 -23.42 -10.36 25.08
N PHE A 117 -23.20 -10.82 23.84
CA PHE A 117 -24.00 -11.90 23.26
C PHE A 117 -23.34 -13.27 23.41
N ASP A 118 -22.16 -13.35 24.04
CA ASP A 118 -21.31 -14.56 24.16
C ASP A 118 -21.11 -15.29 22.80
N ARG A 119 -20.89 -14.51 21.77
CA ARG A 119 -20.71 -15.00 20.41
C ARG A 119 -19.24 -14.92 20.02
N ALA A 120 -18.78 -15.95 19.33
CA ALA A 120 -17.42 -16.00 18.80
C ALA A 120 -17.41 -16.55 17.39
N GLY A 121 -16.51 -16.00 16.57
CA GLY A 121 -16.32 -16.46 15.20
C GLY A 121 -14.87 -16.38 14.76
N THR A 122 -14.54 -17.20 13.77
CA THR A 122 -13.24 -17.18 13.09
C THR A 122 -13.46 -17.27 11.60
N GLY A 123 -12.58 -16.69 10.83
CA GLY A 123 -12.69 -16.77 9.38
C GLY A 123 -11.39 -16.42 8.68
N GLY A 124 -11.42 -16.51 7.38
CA GLY A 124 -10.32 -16.10 6.54
C GLY A 124 -10.76 -15.85 5.11
N THR A 125 -9.95 -15.09 4.40
CA THR A 125 -10.14 -14.80 2.99
C THR A 125 -8.88 -15.12 2.21
N LEU A 126 -9.07 -15.54 0.98
CA LEU A 126 -8.01 -15.74 -0.01
C LEU A 126 -8.39 -14.99 -1.28
N GLU A 127 -7.41 -14.37 -1.92
CA GLU A 127 -7.61 -13.71 -3.21
C GLU A 127 -6.44 -13.97 -4.14
N ALA A 128 -6.74 -14.10 -5.42
CA ALA A 128 -5.78 -14.17 -6.51
C ALA A 128 -6.40 -13.50 -7.74
N ILE A 129 -5.92 -12.32 -8.08
CA ILE A 129 -6.48 -11.48 -9.14
C ILE A 129 -5.38 -11.14 -10.15
N PRO A 130 -5.17 -11.97 -11.16
CA PRO A 130 -4.34 -11.63 -12.32
C PRO A 130 -4.72 -10.31 -12.95
N PHE A 131 -3.73 -9.58 -13.45
CA PHE A 131 -3.93 -8.33 -14.16
C PHE A 131 -2.99 -8.18 -15.36
N THR A 132 -3.43 -7.36 -16.29
CA THR A 132 -2.60 -6.80 -17.36
C THR A 132 -2.69 -5.28 -17.25
N ARG A 133 -1.55 -4.60 -17.20
CA ARG A 133 -1.45 -3.16 -17.04
C ARG A 133 -0.61 -2.56 -18.16
N PHE A 134 -1.04 -1.42 -18.64
CA PHE A 134 -0.27 -0.54 -19.51
C PHE A 134 -0.11 0.81 -18.79
N ALA A 135 1.12 1.26 -18.65
CA ALA A 135 1.46 2.53 -18.00
C ALA A 135 2.27 3.41 -18.94
N ALA A 136 1.99 4.72 -18.92
CA ALA A 136 2.72 5.72 -19.69
C ALA A 136 2.76 7.05 -18.92
N GLY A 137 3.96 7.52 -18.60
CA GLY A 137 4.16 8.72 -17.78
C GLY A 137 3.46 8.60 -16.42
N SER A 138 2.55 9.53 -16.14
CA SER A 138 1.77 9.53 -14.87
C SER A 138 0.46 8.77 -14.95
N GLY A 139 0.17 8.09 -16.06
CA GLY A 139 -1.10 7.42 -16.29
C GLY A 139 -0.96 5.92 -16.45
N PHE A 140 -2.05 5.21 -16.15
CA PHE A 140 -2.14 3.76 -16.41
C PHE A 140 -3.57 3.34 -16.71
N VAL A 141 -3.68 2.19 -17.38
CA VAL A 141 -4.91 1.41 -17.53
C VAL A 141 -4.59 -0.04 -17.20
N GLU A 142 -5.47 -0.71 -16.46
CA GLU A 142 -5.30 -2.08 -16.00
C GLU A 142 -6.60 -2.85 -16.16
N GLY A 143 -6.53 -3.99 -16.84
CA GLY A 143 -7.59 -5.00 -16.85
C GLY A 143 -7.26 -6.11 -15.86
N ARG A 144 -8.25 -6.62 -15.15
CA ARG A 144 -8.06 -7.66 -14.13
C ARG A 144 -9.18 -8.68 -14.13
N ALA A 145 -8.86 -9.93 -13.79
CA ALA A 145 -9.83 -10.98 -13.63
C ALA A 145 -9.30 -12.02 -12.65
N GLY A 146 -10.08 -12.44 -11.66
CA GLY A 146 -9.60 -13.36 -10.67
C GLY A 146 -10.66 -13.81 -9.68
N TRP A 147 -10.21 -14.53 -8.68
CA TRP A 147 -11.07 -15.16 -7.68
C TRP A 147 -10.77 -14.62 -6.28
N ARG A 148 -11.84 -14.45 -5.51
CA ARG A 148 -11.81 -14.20 -4.07
C ARG A 148 -12.69 -15.21 -3.35
N GLY A 149 -12.23 -15.73 -2.22
CA GLY A 149 -12.98 -16.65 -1.40
C GLY A 149 -12.90 -16.32 0.08
N GLN A 150 -13.95 -16.70 0.79
CA GLN A 150 -14.06 -16.54 2.24
C GLN A 150 -14.52 -17.84 2.88
N THR A 151 -14.00 -18.11 4.07
CA THR A 151 -14.56 -19.07 5.01
C THR A 151 -14.89 -18.34 6.32
N LEU A 152 -16.05 -18.61 6.88
CA LEU A 152 -16.48 -18.08 8.17
C LEU A 152 -17.03 -19.24 9.01
N ALA A 153 -16.53 -19.39 10.22
CA ALA A 153 -17.07 -20.31 11.23
C ALA A 153 -17.65 -19.46 12.36
N PHE A 154 -18.95 -19.57 12.55
CA PHE A 154 -19.70 -18.79 13.53
C PHE A 154 -20.81 -19.65 14.16
N GLU A 155 -20.90 -19.69 15.48
CA GLU A 155 -21.92 -20.46 16.23
C GLU A 155 -22.06 -21.94 15.80
N GLY A 156 -20.94 -22.57 15.45
CA GLY A 156 -20.93 -23.97 15.01
C GLY A 156 -21.29 -24.19 13.53
N VAL A 157 -21.68 -23.16 12.82
CA VAL A 157 -21.93 -23.19 11.39
C VAL A 157 -20.68 -22.74 10.64
N ARG A 158 -20.31 -23.44 9.58
CA ARG A 158 -19.23 -23.05 8.68
C ARG A 158 -19.80 -22.71 7.31
N GLU A 159 -19.54 -21.49 6.88
CA GLU A 159 -19.90 -21.00 5.56
C GLU A 159 -18.64 -20.81 4.72
N ASN A 160 -18.72 -21.21 3.44
CA ASN A 160 -17.69 -20.94 2.45
C ASN A 160 -18.34 -20.22 1.29
N ARG A 161 -17.72 -19.12 0.86
CA ARG A 161 -18.14 -18.34 -0.30
C ARG A 161 -17.00 -18.12 -1.26
N GLY A 162 -17.33 -18.01 -2.52
CA GLY A 162 -16.39 -17.64 -3.55
C GLY A 162 -17.06 -16.77 -4.59
N VAL A 163 -16.30 -15.79 -5.09
CA VAL A 163 -16.74 -14.93 -6.18
C VAL A 163 -15.63 -14.84 -7.23
N PHE A 164 -16.03 -14.70 -8.48
CA PHE A 164 -15.12 -14.35 -9.57
C PHE A 164 -15.29 -12.88 -9.89
N GLU A 165 -14.19 -12.15 -9.97
CA GLU A 165 -14.21 -10.72 -10.27
C GLU A 165 -13.53 -10.46 -11.60
N THR A 166 -14.16 -9.64 -12.44
CA THR A 166 -13.56 -9.05 -13.63
C THR A 166 -13.65 -7.54 -13.51
N GLY A 167 -12.70 -6.81 -14.09
CA GLY A 167 -12.77 -5.37 -14.00
C GLY A 167 -11.68 -4.66 -14.77
N ALA A 168 -11.78 -3.35 -14.77
CA ALA A 168 -10.77 -2.45 -15.28
C ALA A 168 -10.63 -1.27 -14.33
N ARG A 169 -9.40 -0.76 -14.20
CA ARG A 169 -9.13 0.50 -13.53
C ARG A 169 -8.14 1.33 -14.33
N GLY A 170 -8.19 2.62 -14.13
CA GLY A 170 -7.26 3.53 -14.74
C GLY A 170 -7.04 4.73 -13.85
N GLY A 171 -5.85 5.29 -13.91
CA GLY A 171 -5.49 6.44 -13.08
C GLY A 171 -4.52 7.35 -13.80
N TYR A 172 -4.47 8.58 -13.32
CA TYR A 172 -3.59 9.61 -13.81
C TYR A 172 -3.19 10.57 -12.70
N GLY A 173 -1.95 11.04 -12.75
CA GLY A 173 -1.43 12.07 -11.89
C GLY A 173 -0.26 11.62 -11.01
N ALA A 174 0.44 12.60 -10.44
CA ALA A 174 1.55 12.39 -9.52
C ALA A 174 1.20 12.92 -8.13
N THR A 175 1.29 14.23 -7.91
CA THR A 175 0.92 14.87 -6.64
C THR A 175 -0.59 14.87 -6.41
N VAL A 176 -1.36 15.15 -7.46
CA VAL A 176 -2.82 14.95 -7.47
C VAL A 176 -3.09 13.75 -8.37
N GLN A 177 -3.75 12.74 -7.82
CA GLN A 177 -4.05 11.49 -8.49
C GLN A 177 -5.55 11.31 -8.60
N VAL A 178 -6.00 10.93 -9.79
CA VAL A 178 -7.39 10.53 -10.05
C VAL A 178 -7.35 9.10 -10.54
N GLU A 179 -8.17 8.26 -9.94
CA GLU A 179 -8.32 6.86 -10.35
C GLU A 179 -9.81 6.53 -10.48
N GLY A 180 -10.17 5.80 -11.52
CA GLY A 180 -11.49 5.22 -11.71
C GLY A 180 -11.41 3.72 -11.79
N ASP A 181 -12.41 3.02 -11.24
CA ASP A 181 -12.54 1.58 -11.36
C ASP A 181 -13.96 1.17 -11.74
N ALA A 182 -14.04 0.10 -12.54
CA ALA A 182 -15.28 -0.59 -12.85
C ALA A 182 -15.03 -2.08 -12.70
N ARG A 183 -15.91 -2.78 -11.99
CA ARG A 183 -15.77 -4.22 -11.76
C ARG A 183 -17.12 -4.92 -11.75
N TRP A 184 -17.10 -6.18 -12.12
CA TRP A 184 -18.24 -7.09 -12.07
C TRP A 184 -17.86 -8.25 -11.16
N VAL A 185 -18.62 -8.40 -10.09
CA VAL A 185 -18.46 -9.50 -9.12
C VAL A 185 -19.53 -10.53 -9.41
N HIS A 186 -19.08 -11.73 -9.80
CA HIS A 186 -19.94 -12.88 -10.12
C HIS A 186 -19.97 -13.80 -8.92
N ALA A 187 -21.08 -13.82 -8.23
CA ALA A 187 -21.40 -14.73 -7.12
C ALA A 187 -22.40 -15.78 -7.56
N SER A 188 -22.67 -16.77 -6.71
CA SER A 188 -23.70 -17.80 -6.97
C SER A 188 -25.10 -17.22 -7.16
N GLU A 189 -25.37 -16.09 -6.51
CA GLU A 189 -26.67 -15.42 -6.50
C GLU A 189 -26.87 -14.47 -7.69
N GLY A 190 -25.78 -14.03 -8.32
CA GLY A 190 -25.87 -13.08 -9.44
C GLY A 190 -24.59 -12.35 -9.77
N THR A 191 -24.72 -11.37 -10.65
CA THR A 191 -23.62 -10.50 -11.05
C THR A 191 -23.87 -9.09 -10.53
N TYR A 192 -22.88 -8.54 -9.85
CA TYR A 192 -22.93 -7.26 -9.15
C TYR A 192 -21.92 -6.29 -9.77
N PRO A 193 -22.39 -5.38 -10.67
CA PRO A 193 -21.52 -4.35 -11.22
C PRO A 193 -21.27 -3.25 -10.20
N PHE A 194 -20.02 -2.77 -10.14
CA PHE A 194 -19.59 -1.65 -9.33
C PHE A 194 -18.84 -0.63 -10.17
N VAL A 195 -19.03 0.64 -9.88
CA VAL A 195 -18.22 1.74 -10.41
C VAL A 195 -17.75 2.64 -9.28
N GLY A 196 -16.52 3.11 -9.37
CA GLY A 196 -15.92 3.95 -8.35
C GLY A 196 -14.90 4.94 -8.91
N ALA A 197 -14.61 5.95 -8.12
CA ALA A 197 -13.55 6.91 -8.39
C ALA A 197 -12.86 7.31 -7.10
N THR A 198 -11.56 7.57 -7.18
CA THR A 198 -10.72 8.06 -6.09
C THR A 198 -10.00 9.33 -6.55
N LEU A 199 -9.95 10.32 -5.67
CA LEU A 199 -9.12 11.50 -5.80
C LEU A 199 -8.16 11.54 -4.61
N ALA A 200 -6.88 11.70 -4.87
CA ALA A 200 -5.88 11.79 -3.82
C ALA A 200 -4.90 12.94 -4.05
N TYR A 201 -4.54 13.64 -2.98
CA TYR A 201 -3.45 14.59 -2.92
C TYR A 201 -2.31 13.98 -2.10
N GLN A 202 -1.15 13.77 -2.74
CA GLN A 202 0.03 13.09 -2.17
C GLN A 202 1.14 14.09 -1.82
N GLY A 203 0.77 15.23 -1.23
CA GLY A 203 1.74 16.23 -0.80
C GLY A 203 2.41 15.90 0.54
N SER A 204 3.50 16.58 0.85
CA SER A 204 4.14 16.54 2.16
C SER A 204 3.98 17.91 2.82
N PRO A 205 3.67 18.01 4.11
CA PRO A 205 3.46 16.92 5.09
C PRO A 205 2.06 16.31 5.08
N VAL A 206 1.14 16.79 4.24
CA VAL A 206 -0.28 16.45 4.26
C VAL A 206 -0.65 15.62 3.04
N GLN A 207 -1.33 14.52 3.28
CA GLN A 207 -1.98 13.69 2.27
C GLN A 207 -3.48 13.67 2.55
N VAL A 208 -4.30 13.80 1.50
CA VAL A 208 -5.77 13.72 1.60
C VAL A 208 -6.27 12.85 0.46
N TRP A 209 -7.24 12.01 0.74
CA TRP A 209 -7.88 11.20 -0.28
C TRP A 209 -9.39 11.13 -0.06
N GLY A 210 -10.10 11.01 -1.16
CA GLY A 210 -11.54 10.79 -1.17
C GLY A 210 -11.91 9.74 -2.20
N GLN A 211 -12.86 8.90 -1.86
CA GLN A 211 -13.37 7.85 -2.72
C GLN A 211 -14.90 7.92 -2.77
N VAL A 212 -15.47 7.68 -3.93
CA VAL A 212 -16.90 7.50 -4.13
C VAL A 212 -17.14 6.30 -5.04
N GLY A 213 -18.23 5.60 -4.83
CA GLY A 213 -18.60 4.47 -5.68
C GLY A 213 -20.03 4.04 -5.46
N LYS A 214 -20.50 3.14 -6.33
CA LYS A 214 -21.86 2.61 -6.26
C LYS A 214 -21.91 1.21 -6.85
N TRP A 215 -22.62 0.32 -6.19
CA TRP A 215 -23.12 -0.91 -6.78
C TRP A 215 -24.33 -0.59 -7.66
N LEU A 216 -24.40 -1.20 -8.84
CA LEU A 216 -25.45 -0.94 -9.83
C LEU A 216 -26.51 -2.04 -9.90
N ALA A 217 -26.39 -3.07 -9.06
CA ALA A 217 -27.41 -4.11 -8.95
C ALA A 217 -28.63 -3.60 -8.17
N THR A 218 -29.82 -4.12 -8.49
CA THR A 218 -31.11 -3.66 -7.92
C THR A 218 -31.23 -3.93 -6.42
N ASP A 219 -30.70 -5.04 -5.98
CA ASP A 219 -30.67 -5.50 -4.59
C ASP A 219 -29.46 -4.97 -3.80
N LEU A 220 -28.51 -4.35 -4.49
CA LEU A 220 -27.27 -3.81 -3.93
C LEU A 220 -26.97 -2.43 -4.54
N SER A 221 -27.86 -1.47 -4.36
CA SER A 221 -27.74 -0.15 -4.99
C SER A 221 -27.13 0.94 -4.10
N GLU A 222 -26.48 0.54 -3.02
CA GLU A 222 -25.95 1.47 -2.03
C GLU A 222 -24.71 2.22 -2.51
N ARG A 223 -24.54 3.43 -1.98
CA ARG A 223 -23.38 4.27 -2.25
C ARG A 223 -22.24 3.93 -1.29
N VAL A 224 -21.04 3.91 -1.82
CA VAL A 224 -19.79 3.82 -1.08
C VAL A 224 -19.14 5.20 -1.11
N TRP A 225 -18.65 5.67 0.01
CA TRP A 225 -17.80 6.83 0.04
C TRP A 225 -16.80 6.74 1.20
N ALA A 226 -15.64 7.32 1.01
CA ALA A 226 -14.62 7.43 2.04
C ALA A 226 -13.87 8.75 1.88
N LEU A 227 -13.46 9.31 3.00
CA LEU A 227 -12.58 10.46 3.08
C LEU A 227 -11.51 10.19 4.14
N GLY A 228 -10.28 10.48 3.83
CA GLY A 228 -9.19 10.32 4.79
C GLY A 228 -8.09 11.35 4.60
N SER A 229 -7.33 11.54 5.67
CA SER A 229 -6.16 12.40 5.68
C SER A 229 -5.05 11.77 6.50
N ASN A 230 -3.82 12.09 6.15
CA ASN A 230 -2.62 11.72 6.88
C ASN A 230 -1.70 12.93 6.95
N VAL A 231 -1.25 13.27 8.15
CA VAL A 231 -0.35 14.38 8.40
C VAL A 231 0.94 13.84 9.00
N SER A 232 2.04 13.98 8.28
CA SER A 232 3.37 13.61 8.76
C SER A 232 3.86 14.66 9.76
N VAL A 233 3.90 14.30 11.05
CA VAL A 233 4.41 15.16 12.13
C VAL A 233 5.94 15.23 12.07
N ASN A 234 6.56 14.11 11.73
CA ASN A 234 8.00 13.98 11.49
C ASN A 234 8.26 12.77 10.58
N ALA A 235 9.52 12.47 10.29
CA ALA A 235 9.89 11.37 9.39
C ALA A 235 9.43 9.98 9.88
N ARG A 236 9.09 9.82 11.16
CA ARG A 236 8.66 8.54 11.76
C ARG A 236 7.20 8.51 12.14
N THR A 237 6.61 9.64 12.44
CA THR A 237 5.30 9.73 13.07
C THR A 237 4.33 10.44 12.16
N SER A 238 3.18 9.86 11.95
CA SER A 238 2.05 10.51 11.29
C SER A 238 0.77 10.32 12.08
N VAL A 239 -0.12 11.30 11.97
CA VAL A 239 -1.48 11.26 12.49
C VAL A 239 -2.43 11.16 11.31
N TRP A 240 -3.41 10.28 11.41
CA TRP A 240 -4.38 10.10 10.35
C TRP A 240 -5.80 10.07 10.88
N ALA A 241 -6.72 10.45 10.03
CA ALA A 241 -8.16 10.35 10.29
C ALA A 241 -8.87 9.84 9.04
N SER A 242 -9.93 9.09 9.24
CA SER A 242 -10.79 8.64 8.15
C SER A 242 -12.25 8.54 8.57
N VAL A 243 -13.14 8.77 7.62
CA VAL A 243 -14.56 8.51 7.73
C VAL A 243 -15.02 7.82 6.45
N ARG A 244 -15.87 6.80 6.57
CA ARG A 244 -16.32 6.03 5.41
C ARG A 244 -17.69 5.42 5.62
N GLN A 245 -18.38 5.23 4.51
CA GLN A 245 -19.54 4.38 4.39
C GLN A 245 -19.21 3.27 3.40
N GLU A 246 -19.29 2.04 3.87
CA GLU A 246 -19.10 0.84 3.08
C GLU A 246 -20.48 0.24 2.76
N ALA A 247 -20.70 -0.09 1.50
CA ALA A 247 -21.84 -0.88 1.09
C ALA A 247 -21.53 -2.39 1.33
N PRO A 248 -22.55 -3.23 1.38
CA PRO A 248 -22.36 -4.68 1.38
C PRO A 248 -21.47 -5.13 0.21
N ASP A 249 -20.54 -6.03 0.45
CA ASP A 249 -19.76 -6.69 -0.61
C ASP A 249 -20.39 -8.05 -0.90
N PRO A 250 -20.59 -8.43 -2.19
CA PRO A 250 -21.18 -9.73 -2.55
C PRO A 250 -20.43 -10.94 -2.00
N LEU A 251 -19.14 -10.82 -1.71
CA LEU A 251 -18.38 -11.89 -1.05
C LEU A 251 -18.79 -12.07 0.42
N TYR A 252 -18.98 -10.95 1.13
CA TYR A 252 -19.19 -10.97 2.58
C TYR A 252 -20.67 -10.94 2.98
N TRP A 253 -21.54 -10.45 2.11
CA TRP A 253 -22.96 -10.22 2.42
C TRP A 253 -23.17 -9.50 3.77
N ASN A 254 -22.20 -8.64 4.12
CA ASN A 254 -22.32 -7.82 5.31
C ASN A 254 -23.32 -6.68 5.07
N SER A 255 -23.90 -6.17 6.13
CA SER A 255 -24.70 -4.96 6.08
C SER A 255 -23.84 -3.74 5.71
N SER A 256 -24.47 -2.70 5.17
CA SER A 256 -23.78 -1.42 4.99
C SER A 256 -23.38 -0.87 6.36
N ARG A 257 -22.21 -0.24 6.41
CA ARG A 257 -21.67 0.25 7.67
C ARG A 257 -20.97 1.58 7.50
N ARG A 258 -21.07 2.40 8.52
CA ARG A 258 -20.35 3.67 8.63
C ARG A 258 -19.27 3.54 9.70
N SER A 259 -18.11 4.08 9.42
CA SER A 259 -17.05 4.12 10.42
C SER A 259 -16.30 5.43 10.38
N TRP A 260 -15.77 5.83 11.51
CA TRP A 260 -14.75 6.85 11.60
C TRP A 260 -13.60 6.31 12.46
N SER A 261 -12.39 6.76 12.17
CA SER A 261 -11.19 6.37 12.88
C SER A 261 -10.22 7.54 12.95
N LEU A 262 -9.52 7.63 14.06
CA LEU A 262 -8.40 8.53 14.27
C LEU A 262 -7.23 7.70 14.80
N GLY A 263 -6.06 7.86 14.23
CA GLY A 263 -4.91 7.05 14.61
C GLY A 263 -3.58 7.77 14.50
N LEU A 264 -2.58 7.11 15.06
CA LEU A 264 -1.20 7.49 15.02
C LEU A 264 -0.40 6.31 14.49
N THR A 265 0.38 6.56 13.46
CA THR A 265 1.31 5.57 12.90
C THR A 265 2.74 5.94 13.27
N GLN A 266 3.48 4.98 13.78
CA GLN A 266 4.89 5.09 14.11
C GLN A 266 5.69 4.14 13.21
N ARG A 267 6.59 4.68 12.39
CA ARG A 267 7.56 3.88 11.64
C ARG A 267 8.65 3.39 12.57
N LEU A 268 8.88 2.08 12.56
CA LEU A 268 9.87 1.41 13.39
C LEU A 268 11.13 1.13 12.57
N GLY A 269 12.31 1.06 13.26
CA GLY A 269 13.58 0.77 12.60
C GLY A 269 14.35 2.03 12.18
N ARG A 270 15.44 1.84 11.43
CA ARG A 270 16.18 2.96 10.86
C ARG A 270 15.29 3.73 9.90
N ILE A 271 15.20 5.04 10.10
CA ILE A 271 14.69 5.89 9.02
C ILE A 271 15.68 5.67 7.88
N PRO A 272 15.24 5.24 6.69
CA PRO A 272 16.08 5.40 5.53
C PRO A 272 16.47 6.88 5.51
N THR A 273 17.76 7.18 5.45
CA THR A 273 18.26 8.55 5.23
C THR A 273 17.37 9.14 4.14
N PRO A 274 16.89 10.40 4.29
CA PRO A 274 15.95 10.96 3.34
C PRO A 274 16.44 10.64 1.94
N LEU A 275 15.62 9.92 1.23
CA LEU A 275 15.93 9.30 -0.05
C LEU A 275 16.03 10.33 -1.18
N VAL A 276 16.24 11.58 -0.82
CA VAL A 276 16.35 12.67 -1.78
C VAL A 276 17.66 13.38 -1.51
N SER A 277 18.55 13.38 -2.48
CA SER A 277 19.64 14.33 -2.50
C SER A 277 19.03 15.71 -2.65
N VAL A 278 18.89 16.44 -1.54
CA VAL A 278 18.53 17.86 -1.61
C VAL A 278 19.77 18.59 -2.08
N ALA A 279 19.82 18.92 -3.35
CA ALA A 279 20.84 19.79 -3.88
C ALA A 279 20.36 21.23 -3.76
N GLN A 280 21.08 22.03 -3.00
CA GLN A 280 20.90 23.46 -3.07
C GLN A 280 21.51 23.97 -4.39
N SER A 281 20.68 24.56 -5.23
CA SER A 281 21.18 25.24 -6.43
C SER A 281 21.97 26.48 -6.02
N GLN A 282 23.28 26.42 -6.12
CA GLN A 282 24.10 27.62 -6.09
C GLN A 282 24.12 28.24 -7.49
N ALA A 283 23.53 29.40 -7.66
CA ALA A 283 23.44 30.12 -8.93
C ALA A 283 22.83 29.31 -10.10
N GLY A 284 21.80 28.52 -9.85
CA GLY A 284 21.14 27.72 -10.90
C GLY A 284 21.91 26.47 -11.34
N THR A 285 22.97 26.09 -10.64
CA THR A 285 23.77 24.89 -10.96
C THR A 285 23.75 23.92 -9.82
N VAL A 286 23.36 22.68 -10.12
CA VAL A 286 23.34 21.57 -9.19
C VAL A 286 24.56 20.69 -9.42
N VAL A 287 25.25 20.30 -8.36
CA VAL A 287 26.41 19.41 -8.41
C VAL A 287 25.99 18.01 -7.93
N VAL A 288 26.01 17.05 -8.83
CA VAL A 288 25.81 15.63 -8.48
C VAL A 288 27.19 14.98 -8.30
N ARG A 289 27.34 14.27 -7.19
CA ARG A 289 28.59 13.59 -6.80
C ARG A 289 28.37 12.10 -6.62
N LEU A 290 29.36 11.31 -7.06
CA LEU A 290 29.41 9.87 -6.86
C LEU A 290 30.82 9.49 -6.40
N ARG A 291 30.95 8.82 -5.28
CA ARG A 291 32.27 8.33 -4.81
C ARG A 291 32.87 7.33 -5.80
N ALA A 292 34.13 7.49 -6.13
CA ALA A 292 34.82 6.59 -7.08
C ALA A 292 34.86 5.13 -6.57
N THR A 293 34.83 4.92 -5.25
CA THR A 293 34.77 3.58 -4.63
C THR A 293 33.43 2.89 -4.79
N GLU A 294 32.38 3.61 -5.16
CA GLU A 294 31.02 3.10 -5.36
C GLU A 294 30.67 2.93 -6.84
N ALA A 295 31.56 3.38 -7.71
CA ALA A 295 31.43 3.22 -9.15
C ALA A 295 32.20 1.99 -9.65
N PRO A 296 31.66 1.28 -10.67
CA PRO A 296 32.45 0.30 -11.42
C PRO A 296 33.70 0.97 -12.01
N SER A 297 34.70 0.16 -12.36
CA SER A 297 35.93 0.64 -12.97
C SER A 297 35.67 1.31 -14.32
N GLY A 298 36.39 2.42 -14.58
CA GLY A 298 36.29 3.16 -15.85
C GLY A 298 35.50 4.46 -15.74
N ALA A 299 35.19 5.06 -16.88
CA ALA A 299 34.42 6.31 -16.96
C ALA A 299 32.95 6.10 -16.52
N VAL A 300 32.40 7.13 -15.91
CA VAL A 300 30.99 7.15 -15.47
C VAL A 300 30.25 8.25 -16.21
N SER A 301 29.01 7.97 -16.58
CA SER A 301 28.06 8.94 -17.12
C SER A 301 26.80 8.97 -16.25
N ILE A 302 26.05 10.07 -16.32
CA ILE A 302 24.75 10.23 -15.66
C ILE A 302 23.68 10.48 -16.71
N ALA A 303 22.51 9.88 -16.53
CA ALA A 303 21.33 10.15 -17.35
C ALA A 303 20.10 10.31 -16.44
N GLY A 304 19.16 11.13 -16.85
CA GLY A 304 17.96 11.38 -16.09
C GLY A 304 16.96 12.26 -16.83
N ASP A 305 15.90 12.65 -16.12
CA ASP A 305 14.83 13.51 -16.66
C ASP A 305 15.36 14.86 -17.20
N PHE A 306 16.46 15.32 -16.67
CA PHE A 306 17.10 16.61 -17.05
C PHE A 306 17.84 16.58 -18.39
N ASN A 307 18.13 15.43 -18.94
CA ASN A 307 18.84 15.29 -20.23
C ASN A 307 18.18 14.25 -21.17
N ASN A 308 16.86 14.02 -21.01
CA ASN A 308 16.11 13.05 -21.78
C ASN A 308 16.74 11.63 -21.75
N TRP A 309 17.30 11.26 -20.61
CA TRP A 309 17.95 9.97 -20.40
C TRP A 309 19.16 9.69 -21.31
N GLN A 310 19.76 10.73 -21.88
CA GLN A 310 20.99 10.59 -22.65
C GLN A 310 22.22 10.67 -21.72
N PRO A 311 23.14 9.70 -21.77
CA PRO A 311 24.30 9.69 -20.89
C PRO A 311 25.20 10.93 -21.06
N ALA A 312 25.38 11.71 -20.01
CA ALA A 312 26.33 12.81 -19.93
C ALA A 312 27.55 12.37 -19.12
N ALA A 313 28.74 12.58 -19.64
CA ALA A 313 29.97 12.19 -18.98
C ALA A 313 30.19 12.94 -17.67
N MET A 314 30.62 12.23 -16.64
CA MET A 314 31.06 12.81 -15.36
C MET A 314 32.57 13.01 -15.36
N GLN A 315 33.04 14.04 -14.67
CA GLN A 315 34.46 14.35 -14.50
C GLN A 315 34.95 13.76 -13.17
N ARG A 316 36.17 13.22 -13.17
CA ARG A 316 36.77 12.70 -11.94
C ARG A 316 37.55 13.82 -11.26
N GLU A 317 37.12 14.19 -10.06
CA GLU A 317 37.76 15.18 -9.22
C GLU A 317 38.11 14.55 -7.86
N GLY A 318 39.39 14.39 -7.58
CA GLY A 318 39.82 13.67 -6.37
C GLY A 318 39.33 12.24 -6.30
N GLY A 319 38.60 11.88 -5.27
CA GLY A 319 38.00 10.56 -5.06
C GLY A 319 36.55 10.45 -5.54
N GLU A 320 36.03 11.40 -6.30
CA GLU A 320 34.64 11.47 -6.70
C GLU A 320 34.47 11.70 -8.21
N TRP A 321 33.37 11.19 -8.75
CA TRP A 321 32.82 11.57 -10.05
C TRP A 321 31.84 12.71 -9.85
N ILE A 322 32.01 13.80 -10.61
CA ILE A 322 31.25 15.03 -10.45
C ILE A 322 30.66 15.45 -11.80
N VAL A 323 29.41 15.92 -11.75
CA VAL A 323 28.77 16.61 -12.87
C VAL A 323 28.06 17.85 -12.37
N ARG A 324 28.11 18.93 -13.15
CA ARG A 324 27.42 20.17 -12.87
C ARG A 324 26.28 20.34 -13.87
N LEU A 325 25.06 20.43 -13.37
CA LEU A 325 23.84 20.44 -14.17
C LEU A 325 23.09 21.76 -13.96
N PRO A 326 22.71 22.47 -15.01
CA PRO A 326 21.88 23.69 -14.91
C PRO A 326 20.41 23.24 -14.69
N LEU A 327 20.04 23.04 -13.44
CA LEU A 327 18.69 22.56 -13.08
C LEU A 327 17.95 23.64 -12.30
N GLY A 328 16.71 23.89 -12.73
CA GLY A 328 15.75 24.68 -11.94
C GLY A 328 15.15 23.88 -10.80
N PRO A 329 14.34 24.52 -9.92
CA PRO A 329 13.60 23.83 -8.89
C PRO A 329 12.72 22.72 -9.47
N GLY A 330 12.76 21.52 -8.86
CA GLY A 330 12.02 20.38 -9.37
C GLY A 330 12.47 19.05 -8.81
N VAL A 331 11.82 17.98 -9.25
CA VAL A 331 12.14 16.60 -8.89
C VAL A 331 12.59 15.87 -10.15
N TYR A 332 13.79 15.33 -10.12
CA TYR A 332 14.42 14.69 -11.27
C TYR A 332 14.80 13.25 -10.91
N ASN A 333 14.44 12.28 -11.76
CA ASN A 333 14.96 10.94 -11.69
C ASN A 333 16.27 10.84 -12.46
N TYR A 334 17.22 10.04 -11.96
CA TYR A 334 18.49 9.84 -12.65
C TYR A 334 19.11 8.48 -12.29
N THR A 335 20.04 8.05 -13.12
CA THR A 335 20.86 6.87 -12.89
C THR A 335 22.26 7.10 -13.42
N PHE A 336 23.22 6.28 -13.01
CA PHE A 336 24.58 6.28 -13.54
C PHE A 336 24.76 5.17 -14.55
N ARG A 337 25.69 5.36 -15.49
CA ARG A 337 26.08 4.37 -16.47
C ARG A 337 27.59 4.19 -16.42
N SER A 338 28.05 2.93 -16.31
CA SER A 338 29.47 2.56 -16.33
C SER A 338 30.07 2.59 -17.74
N ALA A 339 31.38 2.50 -17.85
CA ALA A 339 32.10 2.36 -19.11
C ALA A 339 31.71 1.07 -19.85
N SER A 340 31.31 0.01 -19.15
CA SER A 340 30.80 -1.24 -19.72
C SER A 340 29.37 -1.13 -20.27
N GLY A 341 28.71 0.01 -20.05
CA GLY A 341 27.33 0.23 -20.48
C GLY A 341 26.26 -0.20 -19.46
N GLU A 342 26.65 -0.69 -18.29
CA GLU A 342 25.77 -1.09 -17.22
C GLU A 342 25.17 0.11 -16.52
N TRP A 343 23.85 0.09 -16.31
CA TRP A 343 23.12 1.08 -15.54
C TRP A 343 23.14 0.73 -14.04
N PHE A 344 23.47 1.68 -13.18
CA PHE A 344 23.57 1.42 -11.76
C PHE A 344 23.23 2.65 -10.93
N VAL A 345 22.78 2.41 -9.71
CA VAL A 345 22.64 3.40 -8.65
C VAL A 345 23.20 2.79 -7.38
N PRO A 346 24.28 3.36 -6.80
CA PRO A 346 24.89 2.83 -5.58
C PRO A 346 23.87 2.69 -4.44
N PRO A 347 23.99 1.71 -3.58
CA PRO A 347 23.12 1.54 -2.41
C PRO A 347 23.11 2.73 -1.46
N SER A 348 24.20 3.49 -1.41
CA SER A 348 24.37 4.68 -0.59
C SER A 348 23.71 5.94 -1.19
N THR A 349 23.31 5.91 -2.47
CA THR A 349 22.72 7.06 -3.14
C THR A 349 21.40 7.43 -2.49
N ALA A 350 21.31 8.67 -2.01
CA ALA A 350 20.06 9.22 -1.53
C ALA A 350 19.03 9.28 -2.67
N GLY A 351 17.76 8.94 -2.38
CA GLY A 351 16.73 8.87 -3.40
C GLY A 351 16.71 7.61 -4.25
N ARG A 352 17.56 6.61 -3.95
CA ARG A 352 17.52 5.34 -4.64
C ARG A 352 16.17 4.65 -4.46
N ARG A 353 15.50 4.36 -5.56
CA ARG A 353 14.27 3.57 -5.60
C ARG A 353 14.33 2.54 -6.71
N ASP A 354 13.55 1.49 -6.59
CA ASP A 354 13.37 0.49 -7.65
C ASP A 354 12.72 1.17 -8.86
N ASP A 355 13.23 0.90 -10.05
CA ASP A 355 12.68 1.40 -11.32
C ASP A 355 11.53 0.51 -11.85
N GLY A 356 11.22 -0.58 -11.15
CA GLY A 356 10.23 -1.56 -11.55
C GLY A 356 10.67 -2.48 -12.70
N MET A 357 11.91 -2.36 -13.16
CA MET A 357 12.48 -3.16 -14.26
C MET A 357 13.63 -4.06 -13.80
N GLY A 358 13.79 -4.19 -12.47
CA GLY A 358 14.90 -4.92 -11.85
C GLY A 358 16.16 -4.07 -11.68
N GLY A 359 16.11 -2.78 -12.03
CA GLY A 359 17.13 -1.78 -11.83
C GLY A 359 16.77 -0.77 -10.73
N TYR A 360 17.54 0.30 -10.66
CA TYR A 360 17.34 1.39 -9.70
C TYR A 360 17.47 2.75 -10.37
N VAL A 361 16.62 3.69 -9.94
CA VAL A 361 16.79 5.12 -10.20
C VAL A 361 16.98 5.86 -8.89
N ALA A 362 17.66 6.97 -8.95
CA ALA A 362 17.79 7.92 -7.85
C ALA A 362 16.89 9.14 -8.09
N VAL A 363 16.45 9.77 -7.03
CA VAL A 363 15.64 11.00 -7.08
C VAL A 363 16.46 12.17 -6.55
N LEU A 364 16.51 13.23 -7.33
CA LEU A 364 17.15 14.50 -6.99
C LEU A 364 16.07 15.57 -6.83
N LEU A 365 15.99 16.17 -5.67
CA LEU A 365 15.15 17.35 -5.40
C LEU A 365 16.03 18.61 -5.50
N VAL A 366 15.63 19.52 -6.34
CA VAL A 366 16.26 20.85 -6.47
C VAL A 366 15.29 21.88 -5.91
N ASN A 367 15.71 22.62 -4.90
CA ASN A 367 14.97 23.71 -4.25
C ASN A 367 15.38 25.06 -4.82
#